data_93481ea2d28a6fc9b01974d0c455cb84
#
_entry.id   93481ea2d28a6fc9b01974d0c455cb84
#
_cell.length_a   1.000
_cell.length_b   1.000
_cell.length_c   1.000
_cell.angle_alpha   90.00
_cell.angle_beta   90.00
_cell.angle_gamma   90.00
#
_symmetry.space_group_name_H-M   'P 1'
#
loop_
_entity.id
_entity.type
_entity.pdbx_description
1 polymer ?
#
loop_
_entity_poly.entity_id
_entity_poly.type
_entity_poly.pdbx_seq_one_letter_code
_entity_poly.pdbx_strand_id
1 'polypeptide(L)'
;MKVLKRNGSFQDFDLDKIRLSVERASDEANEPFNTSDLELLGKDIEHAILNCGSDVIHADDIKNIVAMTLMKLGFKKVALYYNEHKKD
;
A
#
# COMPACT_ATOMS: atom_id res chain seq x y z
N MET A 1 7.98 -8.85 10.45
CA MET A 1 6.72 -8.16 10.79
C MET A 1 5.53 -8.97 10.32
N LYS A 2 4.53 -9.05 11.15
CA LYS A 2 3.31 -9.78 10.82
C LYS A 2 2.16 -8.81 10.54
N VAL A 3 1.28 -9.21 9.66
CA VAL A 3 0.08 -8.45 9.32
C VAL A 3 -1.12 -9.16 9.93
N LEU A 4 -1.89 -8.43 10.73
CA LEU A 4 -3.13 -8.94 11.31
C LEU A 4 -4.28 -8.61 10.37
N LYS A 5 -4.93 -9.62 9.83
CA LYS A 5 -6.03 -9.46 8.90
C LYS A 5 -7.36 -9.30 9.65
N ARG A 6 -8.37 -8.83 8.94
CA ARG A 6 -9.70 -8.60 9.54
C ARG A 6 -10.31 -9.85 10.16
N ASN A 7 -10.02 -11.01 9.57
CA ASN A 7 -10.56 -12.26 10.09
C ASN A 7 -9.77 -12.81 11.29
N GLY A 8 -8.82 -12.05 11.80
CA GLY A 8 -8.03 -12.44 12.96
C GLY A 8 -6.80 -13.29 12.65
N SER A 9 -6.58 -13.63 11.38
CA SER A 9 -5.41 -14.40 11.02
C SER A 9 -4.20 -13.50 10.82
N PHE A 10 -3.01 -14.10 10.92
CA PHE A 10 -1.75 -13.40 10.67
C PHE A 10 -1.12 -13.89 9.39
N GLN A 11 -0.40 -13.00 8.71
CA GLN A 11 0.45 -13.40 7.60
C GLN A 11 1.69 -12.52 7.59
N ASP A 12 2.72 -12.98 6.89
CA ASP A 12 3.95 -12.20 6.81
C ASP A 12 3.75 -10.94 5.98
N PHE A 13 4.42 -9.88 6.38
CA PHE A 13 4.43 -8.65 5.60
C PHE A 13 5.14 -8.91 4.27
N ASP A 14 4.51 -8.50 3.18
CA ASP A 14 5.04 -8.71 1.83
C ASP A 14 4.88 -7.43 1.02
N LEU A 15 5.97 -6.71 0.86
CA LEU A 15 5.96 -5.44 0.12
C LEU A 15 5.61 -5.64 -1.35
N ASP A 16 5.98 -6.77 -1.93
CA ASP A 16 5.69 -7.03 -3.34
C ASP A 16 4.19 -7.11 -3.60
N LYS A 17 3.42 -7.65 -2.66
CA LYS A 17 1.97 -7.67 -2.79
C LYS A 17 1.40 -6.27 -2.78
N ILE A 18 1.94 -5.39 -1.96
CA ILE A 18 1.51 -4.00 -1.91
C ILE A 18 1.83 -3.31 -3.23
N ARG A 19 3.04 -3.51 -3.74
CA ARG A 19 3.43 -2.94 -5.04
C ARG A 19 2.50 -3.39 -6.15
N LEU A 20 2.15 -4.67 -6.17
CA LEU A 20 1.25 -5.20 -7.18
C LEU A 20 -0.14 -4.57 -7.08
N SER A 21 -0.65 -4.41 -5.87
CA SER A 21 -1.96 -3.77 -5.65
C SER A 21 -1.97 -2.34 -6.14
N VAL A 22 -0.90 -1.61 -5.86
CA VAL A 22 -0.79 -0.21 -6.27
C VAL A 22 -0.65 -0.12 -7.79
N GLU A 23 0.12 -1.01 -8.39
CA GLU A 23 0.30 -1.04 -9.83
C GLU A 23 -1.04 -1.28 -10.54
N ARG A 24 -1.85 -2.20 -10.03
CA ARG A 24 -3.17 -2.45 -10.57
C ARG A 24 -4.07 -1.22 -10.48
N ALA A 25 -4.02 -0.53 -9.34
CA ALA A 25 -4.81 0.69 -9.17
C ALA A 25 -4.36 1.77 -10.15
N SER A 26 -3.06 1.87 -10.41
CA SER A 26 -2.54 2.86 -11.35
C SER A 26 -3.00 2.55 -12.78
N ASP A 27 -3.03 1.28 -13.15
CA ASP A 27 -3.52 0.88 -14.47
C ASP A 27 -5.00 1.19 -14.62
N GLU A 28 -5.78 0.91 -13.61
CA GLU A 28 -7.22 1.19 -13.63
C GLU A 28 -7.53 2.67 -13.66
N ALA A 29 -6.68 3.47 -13.02
CA ALA A 29 -6.82 4.92 -13.02
C ALA A 29 -6.33 5.56 -14.33
N ASN A 30 -5.80 4.77 -15.25
CA ASN A 30 -5.22 5.24 -16.49
C ASN A 30 -4.01 6.15 -16.25
N GLU A 31 -3.28 5.90 -15.17
CA GLU A 31 -2.05 6.62 -14.82
C GLU A 31 -0.98 5.61 -14.44
N PRO A 32 -0.58 4.73 -15.38
CA PRO A 32 0.31 3.63 -15.03
C PRO A 32 1.65 4.13 -14.50
N PHE A 33 2.12 3.46 -13.47
CA PHE A 33 3.42 3.77 -12.87
C PHE A 33 4.54 3.14 -13.67
N ASN A 34 5.65 3.86 -13.78
CA ASN A 34 6.88 3.27 -14.30
C ASN A 34 7.65 2.62 -13.14
N THR A 35 8.78 1.99 -13.47
CA THR A 35 9.59 1.30 -12.48
C THR A 35 10.08 2.25 -11.39
N SER A 36 10.49 3.46 -11.76
CA SER A 36 10.96 4.45 -10.79
C SER A 36 9.87 4.85 -9.81
N ASP A 37 8.66 5.03 -10.31
CA ASP A 37 7.52 5.37 -9.45
C ASP A 37 7.25 4.27 -8.43
N LEU A 38 7.28 3.02 -8.89
CA LEU A 38 7.03 1.87 -8.01
C LEU A 38 8.11 1.72 -6.95
N GLU A 39 9.37 1.97 -7.32
CA GLU A 39 10.47 1.88 -6.37
C GLU A 39 10.37 2.98 -5.31
N LEU A 40 10.11 4.20 -5.72
CA LEU A 40 9.97 5.31 -4.78
C LEU A 40 8.81 5.07 -3.83
N LEU A 41 7.68 4.68 -4.39
CA LEU A 41 6.48 4.43 -3.61
C LEU A 41 6.72 3.28 -2.61
N GLY A 42 7.34 2.20 -3.08
CA GLY A 42 7.63 1.05 -2.24
C GLY A 42 8.53 1.41 -1.07
N LYS A 43 9.55 2.23 -1.31
CA LYS A 43 10.45 2.67 -0.24
C LYS A 43 9.72 3.52 0.80
N ASP A 44 8.90 4.45 0.34
CA ASP A 44 8.17 5.33 1.24
C ASP A 44 7.17 4.55 2.09
N ILE A 45 6.49 3.60 1.49
CA ILE A 45 5.53 2.77 2.20
C ILE A 45 6.27 1.92 3.23
N GLU A 46 7.36 1.28 2.84
CA GLU A 46 8.13 0.44 3.74
C GLU A 46 8.65 1.25 4.94
N HIS A 47 9.18 2.44 4.67
CA HIS A 47 9.65 3.33 5.73
C HIS A 47 8.55 3.66 6.72
N ALA A 48 7.37 4.03 6.20
CA ALA A 48 6.25 4.40 7.06
C ALA A 48 5.80 3.22 7.93
N ILE A 49 5.79 2.01 7.35
CA ILE A 49 5.38 0.82 8.08
C ILE A 49 6.40 0.46 9.16
N LEU A 50 7.70 0.50 8.82
CA LEU A 50 8.75 0.18 9.78
C LEU A 50 8.81 1.20 10.91
N ASN A 51 8.47 2.45 10.63
CA ASN A 51 8.47 3.50 11.64
C ASN A 51 7.32 3.39 12.63
N CYS A 52 6.38 2.50 12.42
CA CYS A 52 5.33 2.24 13.39
C CYS A 52 5.86 1.59 14.66
N GLY A 53 7.07 1.01 14.60
CA GLY A 53 7.73 0.50 15.79
C GLY A 53 7.10 -0.75 16.40
N SER A 54 6.29 -1.47 15.65
CA SER A 54 5.60 -2.65 16.13
C SER A 54 5.96 -3.85 15.26
N ASP A 55 5.94 -5.05 15.88
CA ASP A 55 6.16 -6.30 15.13
C ASP A 55 4.91 -6.76 14.41
N VAL A 56 3.77 -6.17 14.73
CA VAL A 56 2.48 -6.52 14.13
C VAL A 56 1.80 -5.23 13.68
N ILE A 57 1.26 -5.24 12.48
CA ILE A 57 0.50 -4.11 11.95
C ILE A 57 -0.83 -4.64 11.41
N HIS A 58 -1.89 -3.90 11.64
CA HIS A 58 -3.21 -4.27 11.13
C HIS A 58 -3.30 -3.99 9.63
N ALA A 59 -3.98 -4.87 8.91
CA ALA A 59 -4.14 -4.70 7.46
C ALA A 59 -4.77 -3.36 7.09
N ASP A 60 -5.72 -2.89 7.90
CA ASP A 60 -6.36 -1.59 7.64
C ASP A 60 -5.38 -0.43 7.78
N ASP A 61 -4.41 -0.54 8.70
CA ASP A 61 -3.38 0.48 8.85
C ASP A 61 -2.46 0.53 7.63
N ILE A 62 -2.15 -0.64 7.06
CA ILE A 62 -1.36 -0.69 5.83
C ILE A 62 -2.10 0.02 4.70
N LYS A 63 -3.40 -0.23 4.56
CA LYS A 63 -4.20 0.45 3.53
C LYS A 63 -4.17 1.95 3.69
N ASN A 64 -4.30 2.43 4.93
CA ASN A 64 -4.25 3.86 5.20
C ASN A 64 -2.90 4.45 4.86
N ILE A 65 -1.82 3.76 5.23
CA ILE A 65 -0.47 4.21 4.93
C ILE A 65 -0.25 4.30 3.44
N VAL A 66 -0.68 3.28 2.68
CA VAL A 66 -0.53 3.27 1.23
C VAL A 66 -1.30 4.42 0.60
N ALA A 67 -2.56 4.61 1.00
CA ALA A 67 -3.38 5.68 0.46
C ALA A 67 -2.78 7.05 0.77
N MET A 68 -2.31 7.26 2.00
CA MET A 68 -1.69 8.52 2.38
C MET A 68 -0.41 8.78 1.62
N THR A 69 0.39 7.75 1.37
CA THR A 69 1.63 7.89 0.61
C THR A 69 1.32 8.27 -0.83
N LEU A 70 0.31 7.63 -1.44
CA LEU A 70 -0.11 7.98 -2.79
C LEU A 70 -0.55 9.45 -2.88
N MET A 71 -1.32 9.90 -1.89
CA MET A 71 -1.77 11.29 -1.84
C MET A 71 -0.59 12.26 -1.68
N LYS A 72 0.32 11.92 -0.80
CA LYS A 72 1.50 12.75 -0.53
C LYS A 72 2.35 12.94 -1.78
N LEU A 73 2.49 11.91 -2.59
CA LEU A 73 3.29 11.96 -3.81
C LEU A 73 2.53 12.53 -5.00
N GLY A 74 1.26 12.91 -4.80
CA GLY A 74 0.47 13.55 -5.85
C GLY A 74 -0.37 12.60 -6.69
N PHE A 75 -0.44 11.32 -6.33
CA PHE A 75 -1.20 10.32 -7.10
C PHE A 75 -2.61 10.18 -6.56
N LYS A 76 -3.36 11.27 -6.54
CA LYS A 76 -4.69 11.31 -5.93
C LYS A 76 -5.67 10.35 -6.59
N LYS A 77 -5.67 10.30 -7.91
CA LYS A 77 -6.57 9.44 -8.66
C LYS A 77 -6.29 7.96 -8.38
N VAL A 78 -5.00 7.61 -8.34
CA VAL A 78 -4.59 6.25 -8.02
C VAL A 78 -5.02 5.88 -6.60
N ALA A 79 -4.89 6.81 -5.66
CA ALA A 79 -5.32 6.59 -4.28
C ALA A 79 -6.81 6.26 -4.21
N LEU A 80 -7.62 6.96 -4.98
CA LEU A 80 -9.06 6.71 -5.02
C LEU A 80 -9.37 5.31 -5.54
N TYR A 81 -8.72 4.91 -6.65
CA TYR A 81 -8.93 3.59 -7.20
C TYR A 81 -8.44 2.49 -6.26
N TYR A 82 -7.31 2.74 -5.61
CA TYR A 82 -6.77 1.79 -4.65
C TYR A 82 -7.77 1.54 -3.52
N ASN A 83 -8.36 2.61 -2.97
CA ASN A 83 -9.33 2.47 -1.88
C ASN A 83 -10.61 1.77 -2.32
N GLU A 84 -11.07 2.05 -3.54
CA GLU A 84 -12.31 1.45 -4.04
C GLU A 84 -12.20 -0.04 -4.26
N HIS A 85 -11.02 -0.51 -4.66
CA HIS A 85 -10.83 -1.91 -4.99
C HIS A 85 -10.29 -2.74 -3.83
N LYS A 86 -10.13 -2.12 -2.67
CA LYS A 86 -9.67 -2.87 -1.54
C LYS A 86 -10.83 -3.37 -0.77
N LYS A 87 -11.32 -4.49 -1.18
CA LYS A 87 -12.31 -5.10 -0.42
C LYS A 87 -11.72 -6.08 0.41
N ASP A 88 -11.21 -6.38 1.00
CA ASP A 88 -10.75 -7.37 1.64
C ASP A 88 -10.56 -7.83 2.28
#